data_188be352aae32acc7d87d92bbbde5bfc
#
_entry.id   188be352aae32acc7d87d92bbbde5bfc
#
_cell.length_a   1.000
_cell.length_b   1.000
_cell.length_c   1.000
_cell.angle_alpha   90.00
_cell.angle_beta   90.00
_cell.angle_gamma   90.00
#
_symmetry.space_group_name_H-M   'P 1'
#
loop_
_entity.id
_entity.type
_entity.pdbx_description
1 polymer ?
#
loop_
_entity_poly.entity_id
_entity_poly.type
_entity_poly.pdbx_seq_one_letter_code
_entity_poly.pdbx_strand_id
1 'polypeptide(L)'
;TLCNQMVNFLGIMQNEWASAQSFAHFDTLLVPFIHQDKLSFKMVSDCLESFIYGINIPSRWGTQAPFSQITLDWNVPQEFINKKAIVAGCECDFTYGDCQKEMKILHDALFEVINKGDISGRGFQFPIIALYLNPDFDWMHEEELFKACAKYGTPYFLTKEKQDVEGYFG
;
A
#
# COMPACT_ATOMS: atom_id res chain seq x y z
N THR A 1 -9.31 -4.99 -12.36
CA THR A 1 -8.00 -5.15 -11.69
C THR A 1 -8.18 -5.46 -10.21
N LEU A 2 -7.16 -6.01 -9.54
CA LEU A 2 -7.18 -6.25 -8.09
C LEU A 2 -7.44 -4.94 -7.31
N CYS A 3 -6.81 -3.86 -7.71
CA CYS A 3 -7.01 -2.54 -7.10
C CYS A 3 -8.49 -2.11 -7.08
N ASN A 4 -9.22 -2.32 -8.17
CA ASN A 4 -10.65 -2.01 -8.20
C ASN A 4 -11.48 -2.93 -7.28
N GLN A 5 -11.08 -4.19 -7.13
CA GLN A 5 -11.73 -5.10 -6.17
C GLN A 5 -11.51 -4.64 -4.73
N MET A 6 -10.30 -4.16 -4.41
CA MET A 6 -10.00 -3.59 -3.09
C MET A 6 -10.84 -2.34 -2.80
N VAL A 7 -11.00 -1.44 -3.79
CA VAL A 7 -11.89 -0.26 -3.66
C VAL A 7 -13.33 -0.69 -3.40
N ASN A 8 -13.84 -1.65 -4.17
CA ASN A 8 -15.20 -2.16 -3.99
C ASN A 8 -15.38 -2.83 -2.62
N PHE A 9 -14.38 -3.61 -2.18
CA PHE A 9 -14.40 -4.24 -0.86
C PHE A 9 -14.51 -3.19 0.25
N LEU A 10 -13.65 -2.17 0.24
CA LEU A 10 -13.70 -1.08 1.21
C LEU A 10 -15.05 -0.35 1.16
N GLY A 11 -15.57 -0.08 -0.03
CA GLY A 11 -16.86 0.56 -0.22
C GLY A 11 -18.04 -0.23 0.36
N ILE A 12 -17.99 -1.55 0.30
CA ILE A 12 -19.01 -2.43 0.89
C ILE A 12 -18.82 -2.52 2.39
N MET A 13 -17.60 -2.83 2.84
CA MET A 13 -17.33 -3.12 4.25
C MET A 13 -17.48 -1.91 5.17
N GLN A 14 -17.33 -0.69 4.67
CA GLN A 14 -17.60 0.52 5.46
C GLN A 14 -19.06 0.62 5.95
N ASN A 15 -19.99 -0.17 5.38
CA ASN A 15 -21.38 -0.22 5.83
C ASN A 15 -21.58 -1.24 6.95
N GLU A 16 -20.68 -2.23 7.04
CA GLU A 16 -20.77 -3.33 8.01
C GLU A 16 -19.89 -3.10 9.24
N TRP A 17 -18.75 -2.43 9.04
CA TRP A 17 -17.75 -2.21 10.08
C TRP A 17 -17.77 -0.77 10.55
N ALA A 18 -17.71 -0.59 11.85
CA ALA A 18 -17.39 0.72 12.45
C ALA A 18 -15.88 0.96 12.36
N SER A 19 -15.47 2.24 12.19
CA SER A 19 -14.07 2.65 12.19
C SER A 19 -13.28 2.36 10.89
N ALA A 20 -11.96 2.47 10.95
CA ALA A 20 -11.07 2.34 9.82
C ALA A 20 -10.92 0.89 9.35
N GLN A 21 -10.65 0.74 8.06
CA GLN A 21 -10.33 -0.54 7.43
C GLN A 21 -8.87 -0.51 6.99
N SER A 22 -8.10 -1.53 7.35
CA SER A 22 -6.67 -1.58 7.06
C SER A 22 -6.30 -2.78 6.20
N PHE A 23 -5.44 -2.54 5.19
CA PHE A 23 -4.71 -3.58 4.51
C PHE A 23 -3.29 -3.64 5.09
N ALA A 24 -3.02 -4.68 5.89
CA ALA A 24 -1.69 -4.95 6.41
C ALA A 24 -0.79 -5.55 5.32
N HIS A 25 0.53 -5.30 5.41
CA HIS A 25 1.51 -5.82 4.47
C HIS A 25 1.15 -5.56 3.00
N PHE A 26 0.63 -4.36 2.74
CA PHE A 26 0.06 -4.00 1.43
C PHE A 26 1.05 -4.22 0.28
N ASP A 27 2.28 -3.79 0.45
CA ASP A 27 3.36 -3.97 -0.52
C ASP A 27 3.76 -5.44 -0.64
N THR A 28 4.10 -6.09 0.48
CA THR A 28 4.52 -7.50 0.52
C THR A 28 3.50 -8.43 -0.15
N LEU A 29 2.20 -8.19 0.08
CA LEU A 29 1.14 -9.06 -0.45
C LEU A 29 0.76 -8.74 -1.90
N LEU A 30 1.08 -7.54 -2.40
CA LEU A 30 0.78 -7.16 -3.79
C LEU A 30 1.91 -7.45 -4.77
N VAL A 31 3.16 -7.43 -4.33
CA VAL A 31 4.29 -7.62 -5.26
C VAL A 31 4.31 -8.96 -5.99
N PRO A 32 3.78 -10.09 -5.47
CA PRO A 32 3.67 -11.31 -6.25
C PRO A 32 2.85 -11.17 -7.53
N PHE A 33 1.83 -10.32 -7.54
CA PHE A 33 1.03 -10.05 -8.74
C PHE A 33 1.85 -9.29 -9.79
N ILE A 34 2.67 -8.33 -9.34
CA ILE A 34 3.56 -7.56 -10.22
C ILE A 34 4.61 -8.49 -10.83
N HIS A 35 5.20 -9.37 -10.01
CA HIS A 35 6.20 -10.34 -10.43
C HIS A 35 5.65 -11.35 -11.43
N GLN A 36 4.52 -11.99 -11.12
CA GLN A 36 3.90 -13.01 -11.96
C GLN A 36 3.48 -12.46 -13.33
N ASP A 37 2.83 -11.30 -13.34
CA ASP A 37 2.29 -10.68 -14.55
C ASP A 37 3.33 -9.81 -15.28
N LYS A 38 4.55 -9.67 -14.72
CA LYS A 38 5.65 -8.84 -15.24
C LYS A 38 5.20 -7.42 -15.55
N LEU A 39 4.46 -6.82 -14.61
CA LEU A 39 3.88 -5.51 -14.80
C LEU A 39 4.98 -4.44 -14.89
N SER A 40 4.83 -3.54 -15.85
CA SER A 40 5.71 -2.38 -15.95
C SER A 40 5.39 -1.33 -14.89
N PHE A 41 6.34 -0.46 -14.58
CA PHE A 41 6.15 0.67 -13.68
C PHE A 41 4.87 1.46 -14.01
N LYS A 42 4.65 1.78 -15.29
CA LYS A 42 3.46 2.51 -15.71
C LYS A 42 2.16 1.76 -15.37
N MET A 43 2.11 0.45 -15.60
CA MET A 43 0.91 -0.34 -15.28
C MET A 43 0.64 -0.37 -13.78
N VAL A 44 1.69 -0.48 -12.97
CA VAL A 44 1.59 -0.42 -11.50
C VAL A 44 1.12 0.96 -11.06
N SER A 45 1.71 2.03 -11.61
CA SER A 45 1.31 3.42 -11.32
C SER A 45 -0.16 3.68 -11.68
N ASP A 46 -0.61 3.27 -12.88
CA ASP A 46 -2.00 3.43 -13.32
C ASP A 46 -2.98 2.66 -12.39
N CYS A 47 -2.60 1.47 -11.92
CA CYS A 47 -3.40 0.69 -10.97
C CYS A 47 -3.48 1.35 -9.59
N LEU A 48 -2.36 1.85 -9.08
CA LEU A 48 -2.30 2.54 -7.79
C LEU A 48 -3.02 3.89 -7.85
N GLU A 49 -2.88 4.63 -8.95
CA GLU A 49 -3.65 5.86 -9.17
C GLU A 49 -5.16 5.58 -9.13
N SER A 50 -5.61 4.53 -9.83
CA SER A 50 -7.02 4.12 -9.80
C SER A 50 -7.48 3.73 -8.39
N PHE A 51 -6.63 3.05 -7.59
CA PHE A 51 -6.90 2.70 -6.20
C PHE A 51 -7.03 3.96 -5.33
N ILE A 52 -6.03 4.84 -5.37
CA ILE A 52 -5.99 6.06 -4.56
C ILE A 52 -7.18 6.97 -4.87
N TYR A 53 -7.47 7.22 -6.16
CA TYR A 53 -8.65 8.01 -6.54
C TYR A 53 -9.95 7.31 -6.10
N GLY A 54 -10.05 6.00 -6.30
CA GLY A 54 -11.24 5.22 -5.97
C GLY A 54 -11.62 5.29 -4.49
N ILE A 55 -10.63 5.21 -3.58
CA ILE A 55 -10.89 5.30 -2.13
C ILE A 55 -11.12 6.74 -1.63
N ASN A 56 -10.82 7.75 -2.44
CA ASN A 56 -11.09 9.16 -2.10
C ASN A 56 -12.41 9.69 -2.68
N ILE A 57 -13.15 8.84 -3.43
CA ILE A 57 -14.49 9.17 -3.89
C ILE A 57 -15.51 8.77 -2.82
N PRO A 58 -16.45 9.64 -2.46
CA PRO A 58 -17.53 9.30 -1.55
C PRO A 58 -18.33 8.11 -2.09
N SER A 59 -18.34 6.99 -1.37
CA SER A 59 -18.99 5.74 -1.78
C SER A 59 -20.24 5.41 -0.98
N ARG A 60 -20.36 5.96 0.24
CA ARG A 60 -21.52 5.76 1.10
C ARG A 60 -22.52 6.90 0.90
N TRP A 61 -23.59 6.65 0.15
CA TRP A 61 -24.65 7.64 -0.13
C TRP A 61 -24.12 8.98 -0.64
N GLY A 62 -22.96 8.96 -1.31
CA GLY A 62 -22.31 10.16 -1.83
C GLY A 62 -21.72 11.11 -0.80
N THR A 63 -21.61 10.72 0.48
CA THR A 63 -21.20 11.62 1.57
C THR A 63 -19.88 11.28 2.23
N GLN A 64 -19.46 10.02 2.20
CA GLN A 64 -18.25 9.57 2.89
C GLN A 64 -17.36 8.68 2.02
N ALA A 65 -16.06 9.02 1.97
CA ALA A 65 -15.04 8.12 1.47
C ALA A 65 -14.72 7.05 2.55
N PRO A 66 -14.32 5.82 2.16
CA PRO A 66 -13.95 4.79 3.13
C PRO A 66 -12.73 5.24 3.94
N PHE A 67 -12.88 5.26 5.28
CA PHE A 67 -11.77 5.51 6.17
C PHE A 67 -10.81 4.31 6.12
N SER A 68 -9.73 4.47 5.39
CA SER A 68 -8.84 3.37 5.00
C SER A 68 -7.39 3.65 5.34
N GLN A 69 -6.67 2.57 5.64
CA GLN A 69 -5.25 2.57 5.95
C GLN A 69 -4.55 1.47 5.17
N ILE A 70 -3.28 1.68 4.87
CA ILE A 70 -2.37 0.63 4.40
C ILE A 70 -1.10 0.63 5.25
N THR A 71 -0.54 -0.55 5.49
CA THR A 71 0.80 -0.66 6.07
C THR A 71 1.80 -1.14 5.04
N LEU A 72 2.98 -0.54 5.04
CA LEU A 72 4.09 -0.89 4.17
C LEU A 72 5.22 -1.49 5.00
N ASP A 73 5.80 -2.56 4.51
CA ASP A 73 6.97 -3.23 5.12
C ASP A 73 8.29 -2.68 4.60
N TRP A 74 8.29 -2.09 3.42
CA TRP A 74 9.44 -1.59 2.65
C TRP A 74 10.38 -2.67 2.11
N ASN A 75 10.66 -3.68 2.92
CA ASN A 75 11.35 -4.90 2.52
C ASN A 75 10.51 -6.10 2.96
N VAL A 76 10.56 -7.19 2.20
CA VAL A 76 9.83 -8.40 2.54
C VAL A 76 10.22 -8.86 3.96
N PRO A 77 9.25 -8.95 4.90
CA PRO A 77 9.53 -9.38 6.26
C PRO A 77 10.13 -10.79 6.34
N GLN A 78 10.95 -11.05 7.36
CA GLN A 78 11.61 -12.36 7.55
C GLN A 78 10.62 -13.53 7.60
N GLU A 79 9.44 -13.31 8.17
CA GLU A 79 8.37 -14.31 8.23
C GLU A 79 7.78 -14.68 6.88
N PHE A 80 7.92 -13.82 5.86
CA PHE A 80 7.43 -14.08 4.49
C PHE A 80 8.53 -14.49 3.52
N ILE A 81 9.79 -14.17 3.78
CA ILE A 81 10.88 -14.24 2.80
C ILE A 81 11.00 -15.61 2.12
N ASN A 82 10.82 -16.69 2.88
CA ASN A 82 10.92 -18.06 2.39
C ASN A 82 9.55 -18.73 2.15
N LYS A 83 8.44 -18.00 2.35
CA LYS A 83 7.12 -18.53 2.06
C LYS A 83 6.83 -18.43 0.58
N LYS A 84 6.19 -19.45 0.03
CA LYS A 84 5.67 -19.40 -1.31
C LYS A 84 4.66 -18.27 -1.45
N ALA A 85 4.81 -17.48 -2.49
CA ALA A 85 3.88 -16.41 -2.79
C ALA A 85 2.50 -16.98 -3.15
N ILE A 86 1.46 -16.24 -2.82
CA ILE A 86 0.07 -16.61 -3.15
C ILE A 86 -0.50 -15.56 -4.09
N VAL A 87 -0.93 -15.99 -5.27
CA VAL A 87 -1.60 -15.14 -6.25
C VAL A 87 -2.97 -15.74 -6.58
N ALA A 88 -4.02 -14.94 -6.40
CA ALA A 88 -5.40 -15.35 -6.64
C ALA A 88 -5.80 -16.66 -5.92
N GLY A 89 -5.28 -16.89 -4.71
CA GLY A 89 -5.56 -18.06 -3.90
C GLY A 89 -4.74 -19.31 -4.25
N CYS A 90 -3.82 -19.21 -5.20
CA CYS A 90 -2.93 -20.30 -5.61
C CYS A 90 -1.50 -20.04 -5.18
N GLU A 91 -0.81 -21.07 -4.67
CA GLU A 91 0.63 -21.01 -4.43
C GLU A 91 1.40 -20.92 -5.74
N CYS A 92 2.40 -20.05 -5.77
CA CYS A 92 3.32 -19.87 -6.89
C CYS A 92 4.58 -20.75 -6.74
N ASP A 93 5.37 -20.85 -7.83
CA ASP A 93 6.66 -21.53 -7.80
C ASP A 93 7.80 -20.68 -7.21
N PHE A 94 7.52 -19.42 -6.89
CA PHE A 94 8.44 -18.45 -6.30
C PHE A 94 7.97 -18.03 -4.90
N THR A 95 8.89 -17.42 -4.14
CA THR A 95 8.64 -16.92 -2.78
C THR A 95 8.36 -15.42 -2.77
N TYR A 96 7.85 -14.90 -1.64
CA TYR A 96 7.76 -13.44 -1.46
C TYR A 96 9.13 -12.76 -1.53
N GLY A 97 10.19 -13.42 -1.04
CA GLY A 97 11.56 -12.91 -1.12
C GLY A 97 12.09 -12.71 -2.54
N ASP A 98 11.62 -13.50 -3.49
CA ASP A 98 11.97 -13.36 -4.91
C ASP A 98 11.40 -12.08 -5.53
N CYS A 99 10.38 -11.47 -4.90
CA CYS A 99 9.70 -10.27 -5.36
C CYS A 99 10.31 -8.95 -4.84
N GLN A 100 11.50 -8.98 -4.23
CA GLN A 100 12.12 -7.78 -3.62
C GLN A 100 12.33 -6.64 -4.63
N LYS A 101 12.55 -6.95 -5.90
CA LYS A 101 12.71 -5.92 -6.96
C LYS A 101 11.39 -5.19 -7.25
N GLU A 102 10.30 -5.91 -7.18
CA GLU A 102 8.96 -5.38 -7.43
C GLU A 102 8.48 -4.49 -6.27
N MET A 103 9.03 -4.69 -5.05
CA MET A 103 8.79 -3.77 -3.93
C MET A 103 9.16 -2.34 -4.31
N LYS A 104 10.36 -2.14 -4.88
CA LYS A 104 10.78 -0.80 -5.29
C LYS A 104 9.88 -0.21 -6.39
N ILE A 105 9.48 -1.01 -7.37
CA ILE A 105 8.55 -0.56 -8.42
C ILE A 105 7.23 -0.08 -7.80
N LEU A 106 6.70 -0.83 -6.83
CA LEU A 106 5.46 -0.49 -6.15
C LEU A 106 5.61 0.79 -5.32
N HIS A 107 6.70 0.91 -4.54
CA HIS A 107 6.94 2.09 -3.71
C HIS A 107 7.13 3.36 -4.55
N ASP A 108 8.00 3.30 -5.57
CA ASP A 108 8.23 4.44 -6.45
C ASP A 108 6.92 4.88 -7.14
N ALA A 109 6.11 3.92 -7.61
CA ALA A 109 4.82 4.20 -8.23
C ALA A 109 3.81 4.79 -7.24
N LEU A 110 3.73 4.25 -6.01
CA LEU A 110 2.84 4.74 -4.97
C LEU A 110 3.16 6.17 -4.59
N PHE A 111 4.44 6.46 -4.29
CA PHE A 111 4.83 7.80 -3.87
C PHE A 111 4.84 8.80 -5.03
N GLU A 112 5.03 8.36 -6.29
CA GLU A 112 4.78 9.22 -7.44
C GLU A 112 3.32 9.68 -7.50
N VAL A 113 2.36 8.76 -7.32
CA VAL A 113 0.92 9.09 -7.29
C VAL A 113 0.60 10.02 -6.13
N ILE A 114 1.10 9.73 -4.93
CA ILE A 114 0.90 10.58 -3.74
C ILE A 114 1.47 11.99 -3.98
N ASN A 115 2.67 12.10 -4.55
CA ASN A 115 3.32 13.38 -4.80
C ASN A 115 2.59 14.25 -5.84
N LYS A 116 1.92 13.63 -6.82
CA LYS A 116 1.06 14.35 -7.78
C LYS A 116 -0.10 15.03 -7.05
N GLY A 117 -0.69 14.37 -6.05
CA GLY A 117 -1.90 14.84 -5.40
C GLY A 117 -3.15 14.67 -6.27
N ASP A 118 -4.25 15.26 -5.82
CA ASP A 118 -5.51 15.28 -6.57
C ASP A 118 -5.41 16.22 -7.80
N ILE A 119 -6.48 16.30 -8.59
CA ILE A 119 -6.55 17.15 -9.79
C ILE A 119 -6.31 18.64 -9.48
N SER A 120 -6.45 19.04 -8.23
CA SER A 120 -6.19 20.41 -7.75
C SER A 120 -4.81 20.55 -7.09
N GLY A 121 -3.99 19.48 -7.09
CA GLY A 121 -2.67 19.45 -6.45
C GLY A 121 -2.70 19.35 -4.93
N ARG A 122 -3.86 18.98 -4.33
CA ARG A 122 -3.99 18.77 -2.89
C ARG A 122 -3.65 17.31 -2.56
N GLY A 123 -3.16 17.07 -1.33
CA GLY A 123 -2.92 15.72 -0.86
C GLY A 123 -4.21 14.91 -0.75
N PHE A 124 -4.08 13.60 -0.98
CA PHE A 124 -5.19 12.66 -0.76
C PHE A 124 -5.48 12.50 0.73
N GLN A 125 -6.74 12.34 1.08
CA GLN A 125 -7.15 12.10 2.46
C GLN A 125 -6.87 10.65 2.87
N PHE A 126 -7.04 9.71 1.95
CA PHE A 126 -6.88 8.27 2.15
C PHE A 126 -6.00 7.65 1.05
N PRO A 127 -5.36 6.49 1.31
CA PRO A 127 -5.29 5.82 2.61
C PRO A 127 -4.35 6.56 3.57
N ILE A 128 -4.55 6.36 4.88
CA ILE A 128 -3.49 6.63 5.85
C ILE A 128 -2.38 5.62 5.57
N ILE A 129 -1.17 6.09 5.33
CA ILE A 129 -0.02 5.23 5.04
C ILE A 129 0.85 5.13 6.28
N ALA A 130 1.06 3.91 6.77
CA ALA A 130 1.98 3.61 7.85
C ALA A 130 3.14 2.75 7.32
N LEU A 131 4.36 3.18 7.56
CA LEU A 131 5.57 2.51 7.09
C LEU A 131 6.35 1.94 8.26
N TYR A 132 6.56 0.62 8.26
CA TYR A 132 7.44 -0.04 9.23
C TYR A 132 8.91 0.19 8.87
N LEU A 133 9.63 0.84 9.77
CA LEU A 133 11.06 1.03 9.64
C LEU A 133 11.81 -0.24 10.03
N ASN A 134 12.61 -0.72 9.10
CA ASN A 134 13.60 -1.77 9.35
C ASN A 134 14.94 -1.13 9.71
N PRO A 135 15.82 -1.80 10.49
CA PRO A 135 17.14 -1.28 10.81
C PRO A 135 18.00 -0.93 9.59
N ASP A 136 17.79 -1.63 8.48
CA ASP A 136 18.52 -1.47 7.22
C ASP A 136 17.84 -0.53 6.23
N PHE A 137 16.94 0.35 6.72
CA PHE A 137 16.23 1.30 5.85
C PHE A 137 17.23 2.30 5.22
N ASP A 138 17.22 2.40 3.89
CA ASP A 138 18.09 3.30 3.15
C ASP A 138 17.54 4.73 3.13
N TRP A 139 17.97 5.53 4.09
CA TRP A 139 17.58 6.94 4.23
C TRP A 139 18.07 7.85 3.11
N MET A 140 19.02 7.41 2.29
CA MET A 140 19.70 8.29 1.33
C MET A 140 19.11 8.24 -0.08
N HIS A 141 18.40 7.16 -0.43
CA HIS A 141 17.97 6.92 -1.82
C HIS A 141 16.45 6.90 -2.02
N GLU A 142 15.68 7.35 -1.00
CA GLU A 142 14.21 7.31 -1.05
C GLU A 142 13.61 8.71 -1.29
N GLU A 143 14.00 9.32 -2.43
CA GLU A 143 13.66 10.71 -2.75
C GLU A 143 12.16 10.96 -2.83
N GLU A 144 11.39 10.07 -3.50
CA GLU A 144 9.94 10.24 -3.67
C GLU A 144 9.20 10.11 -2.34
N LEU A 145 9.64 9.21 -1.47
CA LEU A 145 9.13 9.08 -0.11
C LEU A 145 9.30 10.39 0.68
N PHE A 146 10.52 10.97 0.66
CA PHE A 146 10.80 12.19 1.41
C PHE A 146 10.12 13.42 0.81
N LYS A 147 9.88 13.46 -0.50
CA LYS A 147 9.03 14.49 -1.11
C LYS A 147 7.61 14.44 -0.56
N ALA A 148 7.02 13.25 -0.45
CA ALA A 148 5.69 13.07 0.13
C ALA A 148 5.65 13.49 1.61
N CYS A 149 6.68 13.13 2.39
CA CYS A 149 6.81 13.57 3.78
C CYS A 149 6.84 15.09 3.90
N ALA A 150 7.66 15.75 3.10
CA ALA A 150 7.82 17.20 3.14
C ALA A 150 6.56 17.94 2.66
N LYS A 151 5.86 17.39 1.66
CA LYS A 151 4.71 18.06 1.03
C LYS A 151 3.40 17.80 1.77
N TYR A 152 3.19 16.57 2.23
CA TYR A 152 1.89 16.12 2.72
C TYR A 152 1.92 15.49 4.12
N GLY A 153 3.09 15.34 4.75
CA GLY A 153 3.23 14.74 6.07
C GLY A 153 2.91 13.23 6.09
N THR A 154 3.10 12.53 4.99
CA THR A 154 2.85 11.07 4.86
C THR A 154 4.09 10.38 4.31
N PRO A 155 4.39 9.13 4.69
CA PRO A 155 3.68 8.23 5.62
C PRO A 155 3.97 8.53 7.10
N TYR A 156 3.23 7.85 7.98
CA TYR A 156 3.58 7.71 9.39
C TYR A 156 4.65 6.62 9.53
N PHE A 157 5.74 6.93 10.23
CA PHE A 157 6.80 5.96 10.47
C PHE A 157 6.55 5.19 11.75
N LEU A 158 6.60 3.87 11.68
CA LEU A 158 6.42 2.96 12.80
C LEU A 158 7.71 2.18 13.03
N THR A 159 8.14 2.07 14.28
CA THR A 159 9.24 1.17 14.68
C THR A 159 8.64 -0.14 15.16
N LYS A 160 9.11 -1.28 14.59
CA LYS A 160 8.80 -2.59 15.17
C LYS A 160 9.56 -2.73 16.49
N GLU A 161 8.90 -2.51 17.61
CA GLU A 161 9.35 -3.11 18.86
C GLU A 161 9.08 -4.62 18.80
N LYS A 162 9.94 -5.41 19.47
CA LYS A 162 9.97 -6.88 19.37
C LYS A 162 8.70 -7.62 19.85
N GLN A 163 7.62 -6.93 20.12
CA GLN A 163 6.34 -7.50 20.57
C GLN A 163 5.18 -6.85 19.83
N ASP A 164 4.53 -7.65 19.02
CA ASP A 164 3.13 -7.58 18.63
C ASP A 164 2.52 -6.19 18.40
N VAL A 165 2.54 -5.74 17.18
CA VAL A 165 1.64 -4.66 16.79
C VAL A 165 0.76 -5.10 15.61
N GLU A 166 0.08 -6.20 15.77
CA GLU A 166 -1.17 -6.41 15.08
C GLU A 166 -2.24 -5.66 15.88
N GLY A 167 -2.68 -4.50 15.42
CA GLY A 167 -3.89 -3.88 15.92
C GLY A 167 -3.82 -2.51 16.56
N TYR A 168 -2.90 -1.61 16.20
CA TYR A 168 -2.83 -0.28 16.82
C TYR A 168 -3.75 0.79 16.22
N PHE A 169 -4.58 0.46 15.24
CA PHE A 169 -5.56 1.40 14.67
C PHE A 169 -6.93 0.73 14.54
N GLY A 170 -7.47 0.32 15.67
CA GLY A 170 -8.87 -0.07 15.82
C GLY A 170 -9.65 0.99 16.53
#